data_59592bdf5ad061ab876f0843d9449381
#
_entry.id   59592bdf5ad061ab876f0843d9449381
#
_cell.length_a   1.000
_cell.length_b   1.000
_cell.length_c   1.000
_cell.angle_alpha   90.00
_cell.angle_beta   90.00
_cell.angle_gamma   90.00
#
_symmetry.space_group_name_H-M   'P 1'
#
loop_
_entity.id
_entity.type
_entity.pdbx_description
1 polymer ?
#
loop_
_entity_poly.entity_id
_entity_poly.type
_entity_poly.pdbx_seq_one_letter_code
_entity_poly.pdbx_strand_id
1 'polypeptide(L)'
;MSILPELNSSFMIMAQWGLIGYLLGSIPFGVLISGLMGLGDLRKIGSGNIGATNVLRTGNKFAAAATLILDGGKGAVAVLIAMAFTAPDAAQIASLAAFAGHCFPVWLRFKGGKGVATFLGILLAIAWPVGIAACLTWLVTALALRISSLSALAAAALAPIWAALLGYSTVSGLAAALTLLIFYRHSANISRIIAGTEPKIGASKS
;
A
#
# COMPACT_ATOMS: atom_id res chain seq x y z
N MET A 1 13.02 -20.74 -11.62
CA MET A 1 12.91 -19.27 -11.82
C MET A 1 13.22 -18.59 -10.50
N SER A 2 14.08 -17.57 -10.48
CA SER A 2 14.37 -16.80 -9.26
C SER A 2 13.14 -15.98 -8.85
N ILE A 3 12.87 -15.92 -7.54
CA ILE A 3 11.81 -15.07 -6.97
C ILE A 3 12.32 -13.70 -6.53
N LEU A 4 13.63 -13.48 -6.63
CA LEU A 4 14.32 -12.24 -6.31
C LEU A 4 15.13 -11.79 -7.53
N PRO A 5 15.39 -10.48 -7.69
CA PRO A 5 16.28 -9.97 -8.71
C PRO A 5 17.73 -10.41 -8.41
N GLU A 6 18.56 -10.35 -9.43
CA GLU A 6 20.02 -10.45 -9.23
C GLU A 6 20.52 -9.23 -8.44
N LEU A 7 21.47 -9.46 -7.54
CA LEU A 7 22.06 -8.40 -6.73
C LEU A 7 23.17 -7.71 -7.53
N ASN A 8 22.84 -6.62 -8.20
CA ASN A 8 23.73 -5.84 -9.04
C ASN A 8 24.17 -4.52 -8.38
N SER A 9 23.43 -4.08 -7.36
CA SER A 9 23.71 -2.82 -6.65
C SER A 9 24.62 -3.05 -5.45
N SER A 10 25.52 -2.10 -5.17
CA SER A 10 26.29 -2.12 -3.94
C SER A 10 25.37 -1.89 -2.73
N PHE A 11 25.83 -2.32 -1.54
CA PHE A 11 25.11 -2.07 -0.28
C PHE A 11 24.81 -0.58 -0.08
N MET A 12 25.74 0.31 -0.44
CA MET A 12 25.58 1.76 -0.32
C MET A 12 24.44 2.25 -1.20
N ILE A 13 24.34 1.79 -2.44
CA ILE A 13 23.24 2.15 -3.37
C ILE A 13 21.91 1.64 -2.82
N MET A 14 21.86 0.40 -2.35
CA MET A 14 20.64 -0.15 -1.74
C MET A 14 20.21 0.63 -0.49
N ALA A 15 21.15 1.01 0.37
CA ALA A 15 20.89 1.81 1.57
C ALA A 15 20.37 3.21 1.23
N GLN A 16 20.95 3.87 0.23
CA GLN A 16 20.50 5.18 -0.26
C GLN A 16 19.07 5.12 -0.78
N TRP A 17 18.77 4.14 -1.65
CA TRP A 17 17.42 3.98 -2.20
C TRP A 17 16.40 3.51 -1.16
N GLY A 18 16.84 2.72 -0.19
CA GLY A 18 16.03 2.40 0.99
C GLY A 18 15.65 3.65 1.78
N LEU A 19 16.58 4.55 2.03
CA LEU A 19 16.34 5.83 2.72
C LEU A 19 15.39 6.74 1.90
N ILE A 20 15.67 6.93 0.61
CA ILE A 20 14.83 7.74 -0.28
C ILE A 20 13.41 7.17 -0.34
N GLY A 21 13.28 5.86 -0.56
CA GLY A 21 11.98 5.19 -0.58
C GLY A 21 11.22 5.37 0.73
N TYR A 22 11.88 5.18 1.88
CA TYR A 22 11.26 5.38 3.18
C TYR A 22 10.77 6.82 3.39
N LEU A 23 11.57 7.82 3.04
CA LEU A 23 11.20 9.22 3.20
C LEU A 23 10.01 9.60 2.32
N LEU A 24 10.02 9.20 1.03
CA LEU A 24 8.88 9.39 0.12
C LEU A 24 7.63 8.68 0.64
N GLY A 25 7.76 7.42 1.02
CA GLY A 25 6.66 6.63 1.56
C GLY A 25 6.07 7.19 2.84
N SER A 26 6.88 7.82 3.69
CA SER A 26 6.46 8.34 4.99
C SER A 26 5.67 9.66 4.92
N ILE A 27 5.49 10.26 3.75
CA ILE A 27 4.59 11.42 3.57
C ILE A 27 3.15 10.99 3.84
N PRO A 28 2.47 11.53 4.88
CA PRO A 28 1.15 11.07 5.29
C PRO A 28 0.04 11.85 4.58
N PHE A 29 -0.17 11.60 3.28
CA PHE A 29 -1.09 12.40 2.46
C PHE A 29 -2.52 12.46 3.00
N GLY A 30 -3.05 11.38 3.56
CA GLY A 30 -4.39 11.41 4.16
C GLY A 30 -4.50 12.41 5.32
N VAL A 31 -3.46 12.51 6.16
CA VAL A 31 -3.43 13.49 7.26
C VAL A 31 -3.28 14.92 6.72
N LEU A 32 -2.38 15.11 5.75
CA LEU A 32 -2.13 16.42 5.13
C LEU A 32 -3.38 16.95 4.42
N ILE A 33 -4.00 16.14 3.57
CA ILE A 33 -5.21 16.51 2.83
C ILE A 33 -6.36 16.82 3.80
N SER A 34 -6.58 15.96 4.80
CA SER A 34 -7.65 16.19 5.78
C SER A 34 -7.42 17.45 6.60
N GLY A 35 -6.17 17.73 6.97
CA GLY A 35 -5.81 18.97 7.65
C GLY A 35 -6.07 20.22 6.80
N LEU A 36 -5.60 20.21 5.54
CA LEU A 36 -5.78 21.33 4.59
C LEU A 36 -7.25 21.59 4.26
N MET A 37 -8.08 20.55 4.24
CA MET A 37 -9.52 20.65 3.92
C MET A 37 -10.41 20.78 5.16
N GLY A 38 -9.86 20.90 6.37
CA GLY A 38 -10.63 21.10 7.60
C GLY A 38 -11.51 19.89 7.98
N LEU A 39 -11.15 18.64 7.57
CA LEU A 39 -11.97 17.45 7.79
C LEU A 39 -11.78 16.82 9.18
N GLY A 40 -10.99 17.44 10.05
CA GLY A 40 -10.71 16.94 11.40
C GLY A 40 -9.62 15.85 11.45
N ASP A 41 -9.42 15.29 12.64
CA ASP A 41 -8.38 14.28 12.88
C ASP A 41 -8.89 12.88 12.49
N LEU A 42 -8.37 12.33 11.39
CA LEU A 42 -8.71 11.00 10.89
C LEU A 42 -8.52 9.88 11.91
N ARG A 43 -7.62 10.06 12.87
CA ARG A 43 -7.35 9.07 13.93
C ARG A 43 -8.50 8.95 14.93
N LYS A 44 -9.39 9.96 14.95
CA LYS A 44 -10.61 10.01 15.78
C LYS A 44 -11.87 9.61 15.01
N ILE A 45 -11.75 9.35 13.69
CA ILE A 45 -12.87 9.05 12.81
C ILE A 45 -12.83 7.57 12.42
N GLY A 46 -13.97 6.93 12.41
CA GLY A 46 -14.16 5.59 11.84
C GLY A 46 -13.20 4.53 12.40
N SER A 47 -12.29 4.04 11.56
CA SER A 47 -11.29 3.03 11.95
C SER A 47 -10.03 3.60 12.59
N GLY A 48 -9.89 4.91 12.68
CA GLY A 48 -8.67 5.59 13.13
C GLY A 48 -7.51 5.51 12.13
N ASN A 49 -7.70 4.90 10.96
CA ASN A 49 -6.66 4.79 9.94
C ASN A 49 -6.56 6.09 9.12
N ILE A 50 -5.35 6.42 8.63
CA ILE A 50 -5.08 7.63 7.85
C ILE A 50 -5.32 7.47 6.34
N GLY A 51 -5.69 6.26 5.85
CA GLY A 51 -5.85 5.98 4.42
C GLY A 51 -7.20 6.39 3.83
N ALA A 52 -7.30 6.36 2.51
CA ALA A 52 -8.42 6.85 1.69
C ALA A 52 -9.81 6.33 2.12
N THR A 53 -9.94 5.04 2.49
CA THR A 53 -11.21 4.47 2.96
C THR A 53 -11.71 5.15 4.24
N ASN A 54 -10.81 5.60 5.12
CA ASN A 54 -11.21 6.33 6.32
C ASN A 54 -11.49 7.81 6.01
N VAL A 55 -10.73 8.42 5.10
CA VAL A 55 -11.01 9.76 4.58
C VAL A 55 -12.41 9.82 3.96
N LEU A 56 -12.82 8.78 3.20
CA LEU A 56 -14.16 8.71 2.62
C LEU A 56 -15.28 8.80 3.67
N ARG A 57 -15.04 8.35 4.90
CA ARG A 57 -16.01 8.45 6.01
C ARG A 57 -16.24 9.86 6.52
N THR A 58 -15.41 10.82 6.16
CA THR A 58 -15.67 12.25 6.39
C THR A 58 -16.76 12.82 5.47
N GLY A 59 -17.20 12.03 4.47
CA GLY A 59 -18.15 12.46 3.42
C GLY A 59 -17.47 13.11 2.22
N ASN A 60 -16.18 13.46 2.29
CA ASN A 60 -15.48 14.16 1.22
C ASN A 60 -14.84 13.15 0.24
N LYS A 61 -15.51 12.93 -0.91
CA LYS A 61 -15.06 12.00 -1.95
C LYS A 61 -13.78 12.47 -2.65
N PHE A 62 -13.61 13.79 -2.83
CA PHE A 62 -12.42 14.37 -3.46
C PHE A 62 -11.18 14.14 -2.59
N ALA A 63 -11.27 14.42 -1.29
CA ALA A 63 -10.19 14.16 -0.35
C ALA A 63 -9.80 12.68 -0.31
N ALA A 64 -10.80 11.78 -0.37
CA ALA A 64 -10.55 10.33 -0.41
C ALA A 64 -9.84 9.91 -1.70
N ALA A 65 -10.28 10.41 -2.86
CA ALA A 65 -9.63 10.15 -4.15
C ALA A 65 -8.21 10.70 -4.20
N ALA A 66 -8.00 11.95 -3.77
CA ALA A 66 -6.68 12.57 -3.68
C ALA A 66 -5.74 11.77 -2.76
N THR A 67 -6.23 11.32 -1.59
CA THR A 67 -5.46 10.47 -0.68
C THR A 67 -5.08 9.15 -1.36
N LEU A 68 -6.00 8.50 -2.07
CA LEU A 68 -5.75 7.24 -2.78
C LEU A 68 -4.65 7.42 -3.84
N ILE A 69 -4.79 8.46 -4.67
CA ILE A 69 -3.85 8.75 -5.77
C ILE A 69 -2.47 9.09 -5.22
N LEU A 70 -2.37 9.95 -4.21
CA LEU A 70 -1.09 10.39 -3.68
C LEU A 70 -0.40 9.32 -2.81
N ASP A 71 -1.15 8.52 -2.05
CA ASP A 71 -0.58 7.40 -1.30
C ASP A 71 -0.14 6.25 -2.23
N GLY A 72 -0.83 6.02 -3.35
CA GLY A 72 -0.38 5.12 -4.41
C GLY A 72 0.79 5.69 -5.19
N GLY A 73 0.68 6.96 -5.56
CA GLY A 73 1.66 7.70 -6.34
C GLY A 73 3.03 7.78 -5.66
N LYS A 74 3.09 8.02 -4.34
CA LYS A 74 4.39 8.06 -3.63
C LYS A 74 5.17 6.74 -3.70
N GLY A 75 4.45 5.59 -3.66
CA GLY A 75 5.05 4.28 -3.86
C GLY A 75 5.53 4.08 -5.29
N ALA A 76 4.68 4.44 -6.27
CA ALA A 76 5.04 4.38 -7.69
C ALA A 76 6.24 5.28 -8.03
N VAL A 77 6.27 6.52 -7.52
CA VAL A 77 7.39 7.46 -7.71
C VAL A 77 8.69 6.90 -7.16
N ALA A 78 8.68 6.33 -5.96
CA ALA A 78 9.87 5.71 -5.37
C ALA A 78 10.44 4.60 -6.28
N VAL A 79 9.57 3.73 -6.82
CA VAL A 79 9.94 2.69 -7.79
C VAL A 79 10.53 3.28 -9.05
N LEU A 80 9.78 4.19 -9.71
CA LEU A 80 10.13 4.72 -11.03
C LEU A 80 11.44 5.50 -11.01
N ILE A 81 11.68 6.30 -9.97
CA ILE A 81 12.93 7.03 -9.83
C ILE A 81 14.09 6.02 -9.59
N ALA A 82 13.90 5.04 -8.71
CA ALA A 82 14.93 4.02 -8.49
C ALA A 82 15.25 3.24 -9.77
N MET A 83 14.24 2.82 -10.54
CA MET A 83 14.45 2.12 -11.83
C MET A 83 15.13 2.99 -12.89
N ALA A 84 14.95 4.31 -12.85
CA ALA A 84 15.60 5.22 -13.80
C ALA A 84 17.11 5.42 -13.53
N PHE A 85 17.55 5.22 -12.29
CA PHE A 85 18.92 5.51 -11.88
C PHE A 85 19.73 4.29 -11.40
N THR A 86 19.07 3.13 -11.21
CA THR A 86 19.72 1.95 -10.64
C THR A 86 19.16 0.64 -11.20
N ALA A 87 19.73 -0.48 -10.72
CA ALA A 87 19.30 -1.81 -11.08
C ALA A 87 18.00 -2.23 -10.33
N PRO A 88 17.30 -3.29 -10.80
CA PRO A 88 16.04 -3.76 -10.24
C PRO A 88 16.07 -4.11 -8.75
N ASP A 89 17.18 -4.57 -8.22
CA ASP A 89 17.39 -4.91 -6.80
C ASP A 89 17.23 -3.66 -5.90
N ALA A 90 17.89 -2.55 -6.25
CA ALA A 90 17.76 -1.29 -5.51
C ALA A 90 16.34 -0.70 -5.63
N ALA A 91 15.67 -0.86 -6.79
CA ALA A 91 14.28 -0.44 -6.96
C ALA A 91 13.31 -1.25 -6.07
N GLN A 92 13.55 -2.55 -5.88
CA GLN A 92 12.75 -3.38 -4.96
C GLN A 92 12.99 -2.99 -3.50
N ILE A 93 14.22 -2.62 -3.12
CA ILE A 93 14.52 -2.09 -1.78
C ILE A 93 13.80 -0.75 -1.56
N ALA A 94 13.85 0.17 -2.53
CA ALA A 94 13.12 1.44 -2.46
C ALA A 94 11.61 1.22 -2.30
N SER A 95 11.05 0.24 -3.02
CA SER A 95 9.65 -0.16 -2.96
C SER A 95 9.24 -0.62 -1.56
N LEU A 96 9.99 -1.57 -1.00
CA LEU A 96 9.74 -2.11 0.35
C LEU A 96 9.86 -1.01 1.40
N ALA A 97 10.88 -0.16 1.28
CA ALA A 97 11.11 0.95 2.17
C ALA A 97 10.01 2.03 2.07
N ALA A 98 9.50 2.32 0.86
CA ALA A 98 8.37 3.24 0.67
C ALA A 98 7.09 2.70 1.33
N PHE A 99 6.83 1.40 1.22
CA PHE A 99 5.72 0.76 1.92
C PHE A 99 5.90 0.83 3.44
N ALA A 100 7.10 0.52 3.95
CA ALA A 100 7.41 0.62 5.36
C ALA A 100 7.25 2.06 5.87
N GLY A 101 7.69 3.06 5.10
CA GLY A 101 7.50 4.48 5.39
C GLY A 101 6.03 4.88 5.52
N HIS A 102 5.16 4.36 4.64
CA HIS A 102 3.71 4.58 4.77
C HIS A 102 3.12 3.95 6.03
N CYS A 103 3.56 2.74 6.38
CA CYS A 103 3.04 2.02 7.54
C CYS A 103 3.59 2.54 8.87
N PHE A 104 4.83 3.01 8.87
CA PHE A 104 5.59 3.40 10.06
C PHE A 104 6.30 4.76 9.86
N PRO A 105 5.57 5.85 9.52
CA PRO A 105 6.19 7.15 9.27
C PRO A 105 6.73 7.76 10.57
N VAL A 106 7.98 8.22 10.54
CA VAL A 106 8.64 8.83 11.71
C VAL A 106 7.87 10.06 12.22
N TRP A 107 7.31 10.88 11.32
CA TRP A 107 6.53 12.08 11.63
C TRP A 107 5.26 11.80 12.45
N LEU A 108 4.71 10.58 12.34
CA LEU A 108 3.52 10.14 13.08
C LEU A 108 3.88 9.16 14.22
N ARG A 109 5.11 9.22 14.72
CA ARG A 109 5.59 8.31 15.78
C ARG A 109 5.34 6.84 15.41
N PHE A 110 5.64 6.49 14.16
CA PHE A 110 5.49 5.15 13.58
C PHE A 110 4.04 4.61 13.54
N LYS A 111 3.03 5.49 13.68
CA LYS A 111 1.60 5.13 13.62
C LYS A 111 0.99 5.57 12.30
N GLY A 112 1.34 4.87 11.21
CA GLY A 112 0.90 5.16 9.85
C GLY A 112 -0.33 4.37 9.40
N GLY A 113 -0.48 4.27 8.07
CA GLY A 113 -1.57 3.58 7.40
C GLY A 113 -1.38 2.07 7.31
N LYS A 114 -2.16 1.44 6.43
CA LYS A 114 -2.11 -0.01 6.16
C LYS A 114 -1.44 -0.35 4.82
N GLY A 115 -1.09 0.63 4.02
CA GLY A 115 -0.26 0.52 2.85
C GLY A 115 -0.95 0.06 1.57
N VAL A 116 -2.27 -0.18 1.55
CA VAL A 116 -2.94 -0.79 0.39
C VAL A 116 -2.77 0.04 -0.89
N ALA A 117 -3.02 1.34 -0.86
CA ALA A 117 -2.81 2.21 -2.01
C ALA A 117 -1.34 2.22 -2.46
N THR A 118 -0.42 2.35 -1.51
CA THR A 118 1.04 2.34 -1.76
C THR A 118 1.47 1.00 -2.37
N PHE A 119 0.97 -0.12 -1.88
CA PHE A 119 1.20 -1.46 -2.43
C PHE A 119 0.74 -1.57 -3.88
N LEU A 120 -0.49 -1.14 -4.19
CA LEU A 120 -1.01 -1.17 -5.55
C LEU A 120 -0.20 -0.25 -6.47
N GLY A 121 0.18 0.95 -6.02
CA GLY A 121 1.03 1.87 -6.75
C GLY A 121 2.42 1.31 -7.04
N ILE A 122 3.04 0.64 -6.07
CA ILE A 122 4.32 -0.05 -6.24
C ILE A 122 4.20 -1.13 -7.31
N LEU A 123 3.20 -2.01 -7.23
CA LEU A 123 3.02 -3.09 -8.20
C LEU A 123 2.74 -2.56 -9.61
N LEU A 124 1.93 -1.51 -9.75
CA LEU A 124 1.67 -0.86 -11.05
C LEU A 124 2.95 -0.27 -11.66
N ALA A 125 3.86 0.26 -10.84
CA ALA A 125 5.10 0.84 -11.32
C ALA A 125 6.16 -0.20 -11.65
N ILE A 126 6.32 -1.25 -10.82
CA ILE A 126 7.39 -2.23 -11.00
C ILE A 126 7.05 -3.34 -12.01
N ALA A 127 5.76 -3.71 -12.08
CA ALA A 127 5.23 -4.75 -12.95
C ALA A 127 3.75 -4.47 -13.22
N TRP A 128 3.45 -3.55 -14.15
CA TRP A 128 2.09 -3.06 -14.37
C TRP A 128 1.02 -4.15 -14.58
N PRO A 129 1.29 -5.31 -15.24
CA PRO A 129 0.28 -6.37 -15.37
C PRO A 129 -0.07 -7.00 -14.01
N VAL A 130 0.92 -7.16 -13.13
CA VAL A 130 0.73 -7.65 -11.75
C VAL A 130 -0.08 -6.62 -10.95
N GLY A 131 0.26 -5.34 -11.09
CA GLY A 131 -0.47 -4.25 -10.46
C GLY A 131 -1.94 -4.20 -10.89
N ILE A 132 -2.24 -4.35 -12.20
CA ILE A 132 -3.62 -4.44 -12.71
C ILE A 132 -4.33 -5.66 -12.12
N ALA A 133 -3.72 -6.85 -12.13
CA ALA A 133 -4.31 -8.05 -11.57
C ALA A 133 -4.63 -7.89 -10.07
N ALA A 134 -3.74 -7.25 -9.31
CA ALA A 134 -3.97 -6.94 -7.90
C ALA A 134 -5.12 -5.92 -7.72
N CYS A 135 -5.19 -4.87 -8.53
CA CYS A 135 -6.29 -3.89 -8.53
C CYS A 135 -7.63 -4.56 -8.86
N LEU A 136 -7.67 -5.42 -9.88
CA LEU A 136 -8.87 -6.16 -10.25
C LEU A 136 -9.29 -7.15 -9.15
N THR A 137 -8.34 -7.84 -8.54
CA THR A 137 -8.61 -8.72 -7.38
C THR A 137 -9.26 -7.93 -6.25
N TRP A 138 -8.69 -6.75 -5.92
CA TRP A 138 -9.27 -5.88 -4.90
C TRP A 138 -10.69 -5.45 -5.28
N LEU A 139 -10.90 -5.01 -6.51
CA LEU A 139 -12.18 -4.48 -6.99
C LEU A 139 -13.26 -5.57 -7.00
N VAL A 140 -12.98 -6.74 -7.57
CA VAL A 140 -13.92 -7.86 -7.64
C VAL A 140 -14.34 -8.30 -6.22
N THR A 141 -13.36 -8.45 -5.32
CA THR A 141 -13.64 -8.80 -3.93
C THR A 141 -14.47 -7.70 -3.22
N ALA A 142 -14.17 -6.42 -3.49
CA ALA A 142 -14.91 -5.31 -2.91
C ALA A 142 -16.35 -5.24 -3.42
N LEU A 143 -16.60 -5.52 -4.68
CA LEU A 143 -17.94 -5.55 -5.27
C LEU A 143 -18.76 -6.74 -4.74
N ALA A 144 -18.14 -7.91 -4.64
CA ALA A 144 -18.81 -9.14 -4.19
C ALA A 144 -19.14 -9.13 -2.69
N LEU A 145 -18.19 -8.73 -1.85
CA LEU A 145 -18.28 -8.88 -0.39
C LEU A 145 -18.49 -7.56 0.36
N ARG A 146 -18.23 -6.43 -0.28
CA ARG A 146 -18.34 -5.08 0.28
C ARG A 146 -17.49 -4.86 1.54
N ILE A 147 -16.36 -5.57 1.68
CA ILE A 147 -15.43 -5.45 2.81
C ILE A 147 -14.06 -5.03 2.29
N SER A 148 -13.70 -3.76 2.46
CA SER A 148 -12.46 -3.16 1.95
C SER A 148 -11.19 -3.84 2.47
N SER A 149 -11.16 -4.24 3.74
CA SER A 149 -10.01 -4.93 4.34
C SER A 149 -9.84 -6.34 3.80
N LEU A 150 -10.93 -7.08 3.56
CA LEU A 150 -10.85 -8.41 2.95
C LEU A 150 -10.38 -8.32 1.49
N SER A 151 -10.83 -7.30 0.75
CA SER A 151 -10.36 -7.02 -0.61
C SER A 151 -8.85 -6.75 -0.64
N ALA A 152 -8.35 -5.98 0.34
CA ALA A 152 -6.92 -5.70 0.48
C ALA A 152 -6.11 -6.98 0.79
N LEU A 153 -6.60 -7.83 1.68
CA LEU A 153 -5.97 -9.10 2.04
C LEU A 153 -5.97 -10.08 0.85
N ALA A 154 -7.07 -10.17 0.10
CA ALA A 154 -7.16 -10.99 -1.10
C ALA A 154 -6.19 -10.51 -2.20
N ALA A 155 -6.17 -9.21 -2.49
CA ALA A 155 -5.23 -8.64 -3.46
C ALA A 155 -3.77 -8.86 -3.07
N ALA A 156 -3.45 -8.71 -1.79
CA ALA A 156 -2.11 -8.95 -1.28
C ALA A 156 -1.71 -10.43 -1.37
N ALA A 157 -2.58 -11.34 -0.92
CA ALA A 157 -2.31 -12.79 -0.92
C ALA A 157 -2.09 -13.34 -2.34
N LEU A 158 -2.83 -12.81 -3.34
CA LEU A 158 -2.72 -13.26 -4.73
C LEU A 158 -1.60 -12.55 -5.51
N ALA A 159 -1.07 -11.42 -5.04
CA ALA A 159 -0.04 -10.67 -5.78
C ALA A 159 1.23 -11.46 -6.10
N PRO A 160 1.85 -12.24 -5.19
CA PRO A 160 3.01 -13.06 -5.54
C PRO A 160 2.67 -14.17 -6.55
N ILE A 161 1.44 -14.68 -6.52
CA ILE A 161 0.93 -15.68 -7.48
C ILE A 161 0.77 -15.03 -8.86
N TRP A 162 0.15 -13.85 -8.93
CA TRP A 162 0.05 -13.07 -10.17
C TRP A 162 1.43 -12.76 -10.75
N ALA A 163 2.40 -12.38 -9.91
CA ALA A 163 3.77 -12.11 -10.36
C ALA A 163 4.39 -13.36 -11.02
N ALA A 164 4.24 -14.53 -10.43
CA ALA A 164 4.76 -15.77 -10.98
C ALA A 164 4.04 -16.15 -12.29
N LEU A 165 2.70 -16.11 -12.33
CA LEU A 165 1.89 -16.52 -13.49
C LEU A 165 2.06 -15.59 -14.70
N LEU A 166 2.28 -14.30 -14.46
CA LEU A 166 2.41 -13.29 -15.53
C LEU A 166 3.86 -13.11 -16.01
N GLY A 167 4.81 -13.94 -15.54
CA GLY A 167 6.21 -13.90 -16.00
C GLY A 167 7.10 -12.89 -15.26
N TYR A 168 6.63 -12.32 -14.15
CA TYR A 168 7.37 -11.39 -13.29
C TYR A 168 7.92 -12.07 -12.03
N SER A 169 8.44 -13.28 -12.15
CA SER A 169 8.89 -14.11 -11.01
C SER A 169 9.82 -13.37 -10.05
N THR A 170 10.73 -12.54 -10.55
CA THR A 170 11.68 -11.76 -9.74
C THR A 170 11.00 -10.70 -8.84
N VAL A 171 9.73 -10.39 -9.07
CA VAL A 171 8.92 -9.49 -8.23
C VAL A 171 8.14 -10.26 -7.16
N SER A 172 8.05 -11.60 -7.27
CA SER A 172 7.28 -12.44 -6.34
C SER A 172 7.76 -12.31 -4.90
N GLY A 173 9.08 -12.22 -4.69
CA GLY A 173 9.66 -12.05 -3.35
C GLY A 173 9.28 -10.71 -2.72
N LEU A 174 9.35 -9.61 -3.49
CA LEU A 174 8.85 -8.31 -3.04
C LEU A 174 7.35 -8.36 -2.72
N ALA A 175 6.54 -8.92 -3.63
CA ALA A 175 5.09 -9.04 -3.42
C ALA A 175 4.77 -9.84 -2.16
N ALA A 176 5.49 -10.93 -1.88
CA ALA A 176 5.33 -11.72 -0.67
C ALA A 176 5.70 -10.93 0.60
N ALA A 177 6.81 -10.17 0.58
CA ALA A 177 7.22 -9.32 1.69
C ALA A 177 6.16 -8.22 1.98
N LEU A 178 5.65 -7.58 0.94
CA LEU A 178 4.57 -6.59 1.06
C LEU A 178 3.27 -7.23 1.59
N THR A 179 2.96 -8.47 1.16
CA THR A 179 1.82 -9.24 1.66
C THR A 179 1.92 -9.47 3.16
N LEU A 180 3.07 -9.94 3.66
CA LEU A 180 3.28 -10.15 5.09
C LEU A 180 3.06 -8.87 5.90
N LEU A 181 3.58 -7.75 5.42
CA LEU A 181 3.38 -6.45 6.07
C LEU A 181 1.91 -5.99 6.03
N ILE A 182 1.19 -6.22 4.91
CA ILE A 182 -0.24 -5.94 4.81
C ILE A 182 -1.03 -6.77 5.83
N PHE A 183 -0.76 -8.07 5.92
CA PHE A 183 -1.44 -8.94 6.89
C PHE A 183 -1.16 -8.48 8.32
N TYR A 184 0.08 -8.16 8.65
CA TYR A 184 0.45 -7.60 9.96
C TYR A 184 -0.34 -6.31 10.27
N ARG A 185 -0.39 -5.37 9.30
CA ARG A 185 -1.12 -4.09 9.46
C ARG A 185 -2.64 -4.24 9.47
N HIS A 186 -3.16 -5.39 9.04
CA HIS A 186 -4.59 -5.72 9.07
C HIS A 186 -4.99 -6.65 10.21
N SER A 187 -4.13 -6.93 11.20
CA SER A 187 -4.40 -7.87 12.31
C SER A 187 -5.75 -7.61 12.99
N ALA A 188 -6.03 -6.35 13.37
CA ALA A 188 -7.31 -5.98 13.96
C ALA A 188 -8.52 -6.13 13.00
N ASN A 189 -8.32 -5.98 11.67
CA ASN A 189 -9.37 -6.23 10.69
C ASN A 189 -9.62 -7.73 10.54
N ILE A 190 -8.57 -8.55 10.52
CA ILE A 190 -8.67 -10.01 10.47
C ILE A 190 -9.49 -10.52 11.66
N SER A 191 -9.20 -10.04 12.87
CA SER A 191 -9.97 -10.41 14.06
C SER A 191 -11.46 -10.04 13.91
N ARG A 192 -11.78 -8.86 13.37
CA ARG A 192 -13.18 -8.45 13.14
C ARG A 192 -13.84 -9.23 11.98
N ILE A 193 -13.09 -9.59 10.94
CA ILE A 193 -13.61 -10.45 9.85
C ILE A 193 -14.00 -11.81 10.40
N ILE A 194 -13.15 -12.43 11.20
CA ILE A 194 -13.42 -13.73 11.83
C ILE A 194 -14.64 -13.64 12.76
N ALA A 195 -14.77 -12.54 13.51
CA ALA A 195 -15.90 -12.29 14.39
C ALA A 195 -17.19 -11.83 13.66
N GLY A 196 -17.16 -11.64 12.34
CA GLY A 196 -18.31 -11.15 11.56
C GLY A 196 -18.66 -9.67 11.80
N THR A 197 -17.78 -8.89 12.42
CA THR A 197 -18.02 -7.50 12.84
C THR A 197 -17.26 -6.45 12.01
N GLU A 198 -16.58 -6.85 10.96
CA GLU A 198 -15.85 -5.90 10.09
C GLU A 198 -16.85 -5.05 9.28
N PRO A 199 -16.70 -3.70 9.29
CA PRO A 199 -17.65 -2.82 8.65
C PRO A 199 -17.68 -3.00 7.12
N LYS A 200 -18.87 -3.04 6.53
CA LYS A 200 -19.05 -3.05 5.07
C LYS A 200 -18.81 -1.66 4.48
N ILE A 201 -18.40 -1.63 3.21
CA ILE A 201 -18.30 -0.39 2.43
C ILE A 201 -19.68 0.23 2.29
N GLY A 202 -19.81 1.52 2.63
CA GLY A 202 -21.08 2.26 2.55
C GLY A 202 -22.05 1.98 3.70
N ALA A 203 -21.70 1.19 4.71
CA ALA A 203 -22.51 1.08 5.91
C ALA A 203 -22.41 2.37 6.74
N SER A 204 -23.56 3.03 6.98
CA SER A 204 -23.67 4.10 7.97
C SER A 204 -23.49 3.49 9.37
N LYS A 205 -22.84 4.22 10.28
CA LYS A 205 -22.96 3.89 11.69
C LYS A 205 -24.40 4.25 12.11
N SER A 206 -25.21 3.23 12.36
CA SER A 206 -26.41 3.39 13.19
C SER A 206 -26.00 3.75 14.61
#